data_0b717fddc54cba41a67618cf8e94d55f
#
_entry.id   0b717fddc54cba41a67618cf8e94d55f
#
_cell.length_a   1.000
_cell.length_b   1.000
_cell.length_c   1.000
_cell.angle_alpha   90.00
_cell.angle_beta   90.00
_cell.angle_gamma   90.00
#
_symmetry.space_group_name_H-M   'P 1'
#
loop_
_entity.id
_entity.type
_entity.pdbx_description
1 polymer ?
#
loop_
_entity_poly.entity_id
_entity_poly.type
_entity_poly.pdbx_seq_one_letter_code
_entity_poly.pdbx_strand_id
1 'polypeptide(L)'
;MIVEGTAYWASIKEPNTTYEPMYTINLVVDEETAKDFAARGHGIREMEEGPAVVIKRKVNGPNGMVRKAPRLLDQNKNDVDVLIGNGSTVRVQYSEYDWEWKGKAGKGLDLQAVQIVNLVPYKTGDGDELLDGEEF
;
A
#
# COMPACT_ATOMS: atom_id res chain seq x y z
N MET A 1 -0.25 -13.05 -6.57
CA MET A 1 -1.06 -13.24 -5.33
C MET A 1 -1.90 -12.00 -5.10
N ILE A 2 -3.08 -12.16 -4.56
CA ILE A 2 -4.01 -11.05 -4.32
C ILE A 2 -4.56 -11.15 -2.91
N VAL A 3 -4.64 -10.00 -2.22
CA VAL A 3 -5.21 -9.91 -0.88
C VAL A 3 -6.13 -8.70 -0.81
N GLU A 4 -7.28 -8.86 -0.17
CA GLU A 4 -8.24 -7.77 0.02
C GLU A 4 -8.13 -7.26 1.46
N GLY A 5 -8.28 -5.95 1.61
CA GLY A 5 -8.25 -5.34 2.93
C GLY A 5 -8.59 -3.86 2.87
N THR A 6 -8.37 -3.18 3.99
CA THR A 6 -8.64 -1.76 4.12
C THR A 6 -7.34 -0.99 4.07
N ALA A 7 -7.27 0.00 3.18
CA ALA A 7 -6.04 0.72 2.88
C ALA A 7 -5.82 1.90 3.83
N TYR A 8 -4.58 2.05 4.28
CA TYR A 8 -4.15 3.20 5.08
C TYR A 8 -2.80 3.66 4.58
N TRP A 9 -2.60 4.97 4.56
CA TRP A 9 -1.33 5.61 4.20
C TRP A 9 -0.80 5.14 2.85
N ALA A 10 -1.68 5.05 1.85
CA ALA A 10 -1.32 4.55 0.54
C ALA A 10 -0.57 5.60 -0.28
N SER A 11 0.56 5.21 -0.87
CA SER A 11 1.35 6.03 -1.81
C SER A 11 1.58 5.18 -3.05
N ILE A 12 0.65 5.24 -4.00
CA ILE A 12 0.61 4.33 -5.14
C ILE A 12 1.08 5.00 -6.43
N LYS A 13 0.53 6.17 -6.75
CA LYS A 13 0.90 6.87 -7.98
C LYS A 13 2.16 7.69 -7.80
N GLU A 14 2.34 8.27 -6.62
CA GLU A 14 3.53 9.04 -6.28
C GLU A 14 4.19 8.40 -5.07
N PRO A 15 5.50 8.22 -5.10
CA PRO A 15 6.18 7.55 -4.01
C PRO A 15 6.27 8.44 -2.76
N ASN A 16 6.32 7.77 -1.61
CA ASN A 16 6.64 8.42 -0.36
C ASN A 16 8.14 8.70 -0.36
N THR A 17 8.52 9.96 -0.22
CA THR A 17 9.92 10.39 -0.32
C THR A 17 10.51 10.82 1.01
N THR A 18 9.85 10.50 2.13
CA THR A 18 10.35 10.86 3.47
C THR A 18 11.75 10.31 3.70
N TYR A 19 11.98 9.09 3.26
CA TYR A 19 13.29 8.45 3.31
C TYR A 19 13.66 8.02 1.89
N GLU A 20 14.04 6.77 1.69
CA GLU A 20 14.25 6.26 0.33
C GLU A 20 12.90 6.27 -0.39
N PRO A 21 12.82 6.80 -1.63
CA PRO A 21 11.53 6.84 -2.34
C PRO A 21 10.94 5.46 -2.52
N MET A 22 9.67 5.30 -2.11
CA MET A 22 9.01 4.02 -2.24
C MET A 22 7.49 4.16 -2.32
N TYR A 23 6.89 3.26 -3.10
CA TYR A 23 5.44 3.10 -3.14
C TYR A 23 5.07 2.17 -1.99
N THR A 24 4.01 2.48 -1.26
CA THR A 24 3.68 1.71 -0.07
C THR A 24 2.20 1.76 0.25
N ILE A 25 1.71 0.74 0.93
CA ILE A 25 0.36 0.70 1.45
C ILE A 25 0.36 -0.14 2.73
N ASN A 26 -0.32 0.37 3.75
CA ASN A 26 -0.62 -0.42 4.94
C ASN A 26 -2.01 -1.00 4.74
N LEU A 27 -2.09 -2.33 4.70
CA LEU A 27 -3.35 -3.01 4.40
C LEU A 27 -3.83 -3.74 5.65
N VAL A 28 -4.92 -3.26 6.24
CA VAL A 28 -5.54 -3.92 7.39
C VAL A 28 -6.34 -5.09 6.86
N VAL A 29 -6.08 -6.28 7.42
CA VAL A 29 -6.68 -7.54 6.98
C VAL A 29 -7.36 -8.21 8.18
N ASP A 30 -8.16 -9.25 7.92
CA ASP A 30 -8.75 -9.97 9.02
C ASP A 30 -7.68 -10.82 9.74
N GLU A 31 -8.04 -11.34 10.91
CA GLU A 31 -7.08 -12.05 11.74
C GLU A 31 -6.55 -13.31 11.09
N GLU A 32 -7.42 -14.01 10.36
CA GLU A 32 -7.01 -15.22 9.69
C GLU A 32 -5.98 -14.95 8.60
N THR A 33 -6.21 -13.90 7.81
CA THR A 33 -5.27 -13.48 6.78
C THR A 33 -3.95 -13.02 7.41
N ALA A 34 -4.02 -12.27 8.52
CA ALA A 34 -2.82 -11.84 9.21
C ALA A 34 -2.00 -13.02 9.72
N LYS A 35 -2.66 -14.03 10.27
CA LYS A 35 -1.97 -15.25 10.72
C LYS A 35 -1.29 -15.98 9.57
N ASP A 36 -1.94 -15.99 8.41
CA ASP A 36 -1.36 -16.61 7.23
C ASP A 36 -0.09 -15.89 6.79
N PHE A 37 -0.11 -14.55 6.75
CA PHE A 37 1.10 -13.78 6.43
C PHE A 37 2.20 -14.02 7.47
N ALA A 38 1.84 -14.04 8.75
CA ALA A 38 2.83 -14.28 9.80
C ALA A 38 3.45 -15.67 9.67
N ALA A 39 2.65 -16.67 9.33
CA ALA A 39 3.12 -18.04 9.14
C ALA A 39 4.08 -18.14 7.96
N ARG A 40 3.94 -17.26 6.97
CA ARG A 40 4.84 -17.22 5.82
C ARG A 40 6.08 -16.34 6.05
N GLY A 41 6.24 -15.81 7.26
CA GLY A 41 7.44 -15.07 7.63
C GLY A 41 7.34 -13.56 7.50
N HIS A 42 6.15 -13.01 7.26
CA HIS A 42 5.99 -11.56 7.15
C HIS A 42 5.62 -10.94 8.49
N GLY A 43 6.13 -9.73 8.74
CA GLY A 43 5.77 -8.99 9.95
C GLY A 43 4.36 -8.45 9.87
N ILE A 44 3.68 -8.46 11.00
CA ILE A 44 2.34 -7.89 11.11
C ILE A 44 2.44 -6.63 11.96
N ARG A 45 1.90 -5.52 11.43
CA ARG A 45 1.86 -4.25 12.14
C ARG A 45 0.53 -4.14 12.86
N GLU A 46 0.58 -3.96 14.18
CA GLU A 46 -0.65 -3.77 14.95
C GLU A 46 -1.05 -2.30 14.88
N MET A 47 -2.15 -2.04 14.19
CA MET A 47 -2.70 -0.70 14.07
C MET A 47 -3.98 -0.61 14.88
N GLU A 48 -4.39 0.61 15.18
CA GLU A 48 -5.64 0.84 15.91
C GLU A 48 -6.82 0.20 15.18
N GLU A 49 -6.77 0.22 13.83
CA GLU A 49 -7.81 -0.33 12.98
C GLU A 49 -7.77 -1.85 12.86
N GLY A 50 -6.68 -2.48 13.26
CA GLY A 50 -6.51 -3.92 13.20
C GLY A 50 -5.13 -4.33 12.72
N PRO A 51 -4.91 -5.64 12.55
CA PRO A 51 -3.61 -6.11 12.06
C PRO A 51 -3.40 -5.74 10.60
N ALA A 52 -2.22 -5.24 10.27
CA ALA A 52 -1.92 -4.77 8.92
C ALA A 52 -0.66 -5.40 8.38
N VAL A 53 -0.61 -5.59 7.06
CA VAL A 53 0.61 -5.93 6.35
C VAL A 53 1.05 -4.70 5.57
N VAL A 54 2.37 -4.47 5.51
CA VAL A 54 2.94 -3.38 4.74
C VAL A 54 3.46 -3.96 3.44
N ILE A 55 2.91 -3.48 2.33
CA ILE A 55 3.31 -3.94 0.99
C ILE A 55 3.94 -2.74 0.31
N LYS A 56 5.13 -2.90 -0.26
CA LYS A 56 5.88 -1.77 -0.78
C LYS A 56 6.71 -2.12 -1.99
N ARG A 57 7.11 -1.08 -2.74
CA ARG A 57 8.01 -1.21 -3.89
C ARG A 57 8.94 0.00 -3.89
N LYS A 58 10.24 -0.26 -3.88
CA LYS A 58 11.22 0.82 -4.00
C LYS A 58 11.19 1.39 -5.40
N VAL A 59 11.33 2.69 -5.52
CA VAL A 59 11.45 3.36 -6.82
C VAL A 59 12.77 2.98 -7.47
N ASN A 60 13.86 3.00 -6.69
CA ASN A 60 15.20 2.71 -7.20
C ASN A 60 15.51 1.24 -7.00
N GLY A 61 15.64 0.52 -8.10
CA GLY A 61 16.05 -0.89 -8.09
C GLY A 61 17.55 -1.04 -8.19
N PRO A 62 18.03 -2.29 -8.33
CA PRO A 62 19.47 -2.54 -8.44
C PRO A 62 20.05 -1.94 -9.73
N ASN A 63 21.34 -1.60 -9.68
CA ASN A 63 22.11 -1.13 -10.84
C ASN A 63 21.54 0.14 -11.48
N GLY A 64 20.95 1.02 -10.66
CA GLY A 64 20.42 2.29 -11.17
C GLY A 64 19.10 2.19 -11.90
N MET A 65 18.47 1.01 -11.88
CA MET A 65 17.18 0.82 -12.52
C MET A 65 16.10 1.63 -11.77
N VAL A 66 15.19 2.26 -12.53
CA VAL A 66 14.03 2.91 -11.95
C VAL A 66 12.82 2.02 -12.19
N ARG A 67 12.15 1.62 -11.10
CA ARG A 67 11.02 0.71 -11.18
C ARG A 67 9.74 1.48 -11.47
N LYS A 68 8.83 0.86 -12.21
CA LYS A 68 7.54 1.46 -12.50
C LYS A 68 6.66 1.50 -11.26
N ALA A 69 5.80 2.52 -11.20
CA ALA A 69 4.80 2.61 -10.14
C ALA A 69 3.85 1.39 -10.22
N PRO A 70 3.28 0.98 -9.07
CA PRO A 70 2.23 -0.03 -9.10
C PRO A 70 1.06 0.45 -9.94
N ARG A 71 0.35 -0.48 -10.55
CA ARG A 71 -0.86 -0.12 -11.28
C ARG A 71 -1.98 0.19 -10.30
N LEU A 72 -2.79 1.19 -10.64
CA LEU A 72 -3.97 1.52 -9.85
C LEU A 72 -5.19 1.35 -10.76
N LEU A 73 -6.10 0.48 -10.35
CA LEU A 73 -7.22 0.05 -11.17
C LEU A 73 -8.55 0.32 -10.47
N ASP A 74 -9.59 0.59 -11.26
CA ASP A 74 -10.94 0.66 -10.73
C ASP A 74 -11.56 -0.75 -10.68
N GLN A 75 -12.85 -0.82 -10.34
CA GLN A 75 -13.57 -2.10 -10.23
C GLN A 75 -13.64 -2.84 -11.55
N ASN A 76 -13.57 -2.12 -12.66
CA ASN A 76 -13.64 -2.71 -14.00
C ASN A 76 -12.25 -2.99 -14.56
N LYS A 77 -11.21 -2.83 -13.73
CA LYS A 77 -9.81 -3.06 -14.08
C LYS A 77 -9.26 -2.07 -15.09
N ASN A 78 -9.84 -0.87 -15.13
CA ASN A 78 -9.32 0.23 -15.93
C ASN A 78 -8.34 1.04 -15.09
N ASP A 79 -7.27 1.51 -15.72
CA ASP A 79 -6.30 2.37 -15.01
C ASP A 79 -6.97 3.69 -14.63
N VAL A 80 -6.74 4.12 -13.39
CA VAL A 80 -7.29 5.37 -12.87
C VAL A 80 -6.19 6.18 -12.21
N ASP A 81 -6.44 7.47 -12.06
CA ASP A 81 -5.49 8.40 -11.43
C ASP A 81 -6.19 9.13 -10.30
N VAL A 82 -6.30 8.44 -9.16
CA VAL A 82 -6.93 9.00 -7.97
C VAL A 82 -6.05 8.72 -6.76
N LEU A 83 -6.25 9.51 -5.71
CA LEU A 83 -5.58 9.28 -4.43
C LEU A 83 -6.47 8.43 -3.56
N ILE A 84 -5.88 7.43 -2.92
CA ILE A 84 -6.62 6.51 -2.06
C ILE A 84 -6.65 7.06 -0.65
N GLY A 85 -7.84 7.39 -0.16
CA GLY A 85 -8.02 7.84 1.22
C GLY A 85 -7.99 6.67 2.20
N ASN A 86 -7.66 6.98 3.45
CA ASN A 86 -7.67 5.98 4.51
C ASN A 86 -9.07 5.42 4.70
N GLY A 87 -9.16 4.11 4.83
CA GLY A 87 -10.44 3.42 4.98
C GLY A 87 -11.00 2.86 3.69
N SER A 88 -10.32 3.09 2.55
CA SER A 88 -10.74 2.51 1.28
C SER A 88 -10.59 1.00 1.29
N THR A 89 -11.54 0.28 0.69
CA THR A 89 -11.41 -1.16 0.50
C THR A 89 -10.75 -1.41 -0.84
N VAL A 90 -9.68 -2.19 -0.84
CA VAL A 90 -8.89 -2.46 -2.03
C VAL A 90 -8.49 -3.92 -2.09
N ARG A 91 -8.12 -4.38 -3.30
CA ARG A 91 -7.43 -5.64 -3.51
C ARG A 91 -6.04 -5.32 -4.00
N VAL A 92 -5.05 -5.95 -3.36
CA VAL A 92 -3.64 -5.68 -3.68
C VAL A 92 -3.05 -6.92 -4.34
N GLN A 93 -2.48 -6.72 -5.52
CA GLN A 93 -1.69 -7.76 -6.18
C GLN A 93 -0.24 -7.58 -5.76
N TYR A 94 0.38 -8.68 -5.30
CA TYR A 94 1.73 -8.65 -4.78
C TYR A 94 2.45 -9.95 -5.10
N SER A 95 3.79 -9.90 -4.98
CA SER A 95 4.59 -11.12 -4.99
C SER A 95 5.46 -11.14 -3.74
N GLU A 96 5.87 -12.33 -3.34
CA GLU A 96 6.77 -12.51 -2.21
C GLU A 96 8.18 -12.68 -2.74
N TYR A 97 9.17 -12.15 -2.00
CA TYR A 97 10.59 -12.34 -2.34
C TYR A 97 11.39 -12.50 -1.06
N ASP A 98 12.55 -13.14 -1.21
CA ASP A 98 13.52 -13.26 -0.12
C ASP A 98 14.56 -12.16 -0.28
N TRP A 99 15.01 -11.60 0.83
CA TRP A 99 16.09 -10.61 0.82
C TRP A 99 17.15 -11.00 1.81
N GLU A 100 18.38 -10.54 1.54
CA GLU A 100 19.52 -10.74 2.43
C GLU A 100 20.35 -9.47 2.46
N TRP A 101 20.76 -9.07 3.66
CA TRP A 101 21.55 -7.87 3.86
C TRP A 101 22.41 -8.01 5.10
N LYS A 102 23.73 -7.94 4.91
CA LYS A 102 24.72 -7.98 6.00
C LYS A 102 24.50 -9.16 6.95
N GLY A 103 24.27 -10.34 6.40
CA GLY A 103 24.08 -11.55 7.18
C GLY A 103 22.70 -11.73 7.75
N LYS A 104 21.77 -10.80 7.50
CA LYS A 104 20.37 -10.93 7.89
C LYS A 104 19.56 -11.30 6.67
N ALA A 105 18.52 -12.11 6.88
CA ALA A 105 17.63 -12.52 5.82
C ALA A 105 16.18 -12.36 6.27
N GLY A 106 15.30 -12.15 5.30
CA GLY A 106 13.87 -12.02 5.58
C GLY A 106 13.07 -12.13 4.31
N LYS A 107 11.77 -11.89 4.45
CA LYS A 107 10.86 -11.91 3.33
C LYS A 107 10.23 -10.55 3.12
N GLY A 108 9.96 -10.21 1.86
CA GLY A 108 9.32 -8.97 1.51
C GLY A 108 8.11 -9.19 0.62
N LEU A 109 7.30 -8.15 0.50
CA LEU A 109 6.11 -8.15 -0.34
C LEU A 109 6.27 -7.03 -1.37
N ASP A 110 6.29 -7.40 -2.65
CA ASP A 110 6.44 -6.43 -3.74
C ASP A 110 5.05 -5.97 -4.20
N LEU A 111 4.82 -4.66 -4.13
CA LEU A 111 3.55 -4.04 -4.49
C LEU A 111 3.45 -3.92 -6.00
N GLN A 112 2.54 -4.67 -6.61
CA GLN A 112 2.42 -4.72 -8.06
C GLN A 112 1.24 -3.93 -8.59
N ALA A 113 0.07 -4.06 -7.94
CA ALA A 113 -1.13 -3.36 -8.37
C ALA A 113 -2.11 -3.24 -7.23
N VAL A 114 -2.96 -2.21 -7.32
CA VAL A 114 -4.04 -2.00 -6.36
C VAL A 114 -5.32 -1.81 -7.16
N GLN A 115 -6.35 -2.60 -6.84
CA GLN A 115 -7.68 -2.46 -7.42
C GLN A 115 -8.60 -1.88 -6.36
N ILE A 116 -9.25 -0.77 -6.70
CA ILE A 116 -10.18 -0.10 -5.78
C ILE A 116 -11.51 -0.84 -5.80
N VAL A 117 -11.96 -1.27 -4.62
CA VAL A 117 -13.27 -1.89 -4.45
C VAL A 117 -14.26 -0.83 -3.96
N ASN A 118 -13.86 -0.07 -2.95
CA ASN A 118 -14.69 1.01 -2.42
C ASN A 118 -13.78 2.17 -2.02
N LEU A 119 -13.81 3.25 -2.78
CA LEU A 119 -12.91 4.37 -2.58
C LEU A 119 -13.43 5.33 -1.52
N VAL A 120 -12.59 5.62 -0.53
CA VAL A 120 -12.77 6.74 0.37
C VAL A 120 -11.88 7.86 -0.17
N PRO A 121 -12.43 9.06 -0.41
CA PRO A 121 -11.62 10.14 -0.97
C PRO A 121 -10.48 10.52 -0.05
N TYR A 122 -9.34 10.82 -0.65
CA TYR A 122 -8.18 11.27 0.10
C TYR A 122 -8.44 12.66 0.67
N LYS A 123 -8.15 12.84 1.96
CA LYS A 123 -8.28 14.13 2.62
C LYS A 123 -6.91 14.67 2.95
N THR A 124 -6.64 15.88 2.49
CA THR A 124 -5.42 16.58 2.85
C THR A 124 -5.57 17.15 4.26
N GLY A 125 -4.46 17.46 4.88
CA GLY A 125 -4.48 18.04 6.21
C GLY A 125 -5.17 19.40 6.29
N ASP A 126 -5.42 20.08 5.13
CA ASP A 126 -6.10 21.37 5.06
C ASP A 126 -7.60 21.18 4.92
N GLY A 127 -8.02 20.18 4.95
CA GLY A 127 -9.37 19.89 4.90
C GLY A 127 -10.09 20.21 3.69
N ASP A 128 -9.72 20.67 3.88
CA ASP A 128 -10.46 20.69 3.48
C ASP A 128 -11.20 20.98 3.04
N GLU A 129 -11.17 21.12 3.21
CA GLU A 129 -11.69 21.37 2.97
C GLU A 129 -12.38 22.04 2.73
N LEU A 130 -12.29 22.50 2.91
CA LEU A 130 -12.72 23.00 2.88
C LEU A 130 -13.28 23.39 2.34
N LEU A 131 -13.31 23.52 2.67
CA LEU A 131 -13.62 23.82 2.38
C LEU A 131 -14.20 24.13 1.88
N ASP A 132 -14.47 24.39 1.94
CA ASP A 132 -14.83 24.56 1.72
C ASP A 132 -15.27 25.14 1.56
N GLY A 133 -15.34 25.63 1.62
CA GLY A 133 -15.49 26.07 1.85
C GLY A 133 -15.84 26.46 2.29
N GLU A 134 -15.81 26.37 3.04
CA GLU A 134 -15.77 26.53 3.71
C GLU A 134 -15.64 27.13 4.02
N GLU A 135 -15.71 27.47 4.44
CA GLU A 135 -15.29 27.90 4.86
C GLU A 135 -15.07 28.34 5.27
N PHE A 136 -15.01 28.71 5.56
CA PHE A 136 -14.48 28.85 6.02
C PHE A 136 -14.49 29.51 6.17
#